data_b02243f7c9335455519ab04c89166447
#
_entry.id   b02243f7c9335455519ab04c89166447
#
_cell.length_a   1.000
_cell.length_b   1.000
_cell.length_c   1.000
_cell.angle_alpha   90.00
_cell.angle_beta   90.00
_cell.angle_gamma   90.00
#
_symmetry.space_group_name_H-M   'P 1'
#
loop_
_entity.id
_entity.type
_entity.pdbx_description
1 polymer ?
#
loop_
_entity_poly.entity_id
_entity_poly.type
_entity_poly.pdbx_seq_one_letter_code
_entity_poly.pdbx_strand_id
1 'polypeptide(L)'
;MPNSSAASLTPMGDLIDILRDYCGKYSLFTGRDWKKRKEESVMNPIIVILIAALVIAFWCVKTVNGFKKKEIRVQEGLSGVEVALTKRCDMLTKMLDTAKGYMAHERELFAKVIELRRGMSIAEMNDAQQQMDALSGKFFAVAEGYPELRSSDVFAELQRGIRDAEEHLQAARRLYNSSVTAYNTAIAMFPAKLLAGSRQPKEFFAADASKREDVKMTF
;
A
#
# COMPACT_ATOMS: atom_id res chain seq x y z
N MET A 1 6.83 -74.36 -80.83
CA MET A 1 5.48 -74.37 -80.26
C MET A 1 5.60 -74.09 -78.77
N PRO A 2 5.21 -72.94 -78.33
CA PRO A 2 5.29 -72.58 -76.92
C PRO A 2 3.90 -72.74 -76.30
N ASN A 3 3.91 -73.20 -75.06
CA ASN A 3 2.68 -73.35 -74.31
C ASN A 3 2.53 -72.13 -73.37
N SER A 4 1.44 -71.46 -73.60
CA SER A 4 1.03 -70.32 -72.74
C SER A 4 0.32 -70.86 -71.52
N SER A 5 0.77 -70.40 -70.31
CA SER A 5 -0.01 -70.54 -69.10
C SER A 5 -0.30 -69.13 -68.56
N ALA A 6 -1.58 -68.82 -68.71
CA ALA A 6 -2.11 -67.52 -68.18
C ALA A 6 -2.22 -67.60 -66.68
N ALA A 7 -1.52 -66.72 -65.95
CA ALA A 7 -1.74 -66.48 -64.57
C ALA A 7 -2.85 -65.44 -64.41
N SER A 8 -3.99 -65.84 -63.90
CA SER A 8 -5.10 -64.96 -63.53
C SER A 8 -4.79 -64.24 -62.20
N LEU A 9 -4.37 -63.02 -62.34
CA LEU A 9 -4.26 -62.09 -61.22
C LEU A 9 -5.67 -61.64 -60.82
N THR A 10 -6.08 -62.03 -59.67
CA THR A 10 -7.27 -61.42 -59.01
C THR A 10 -6.77 -60.34 -58.02
N PRO A 11 -6.88 -59.09 -58.42
CA PRO A 11 -6.38 -57.99 -57.57
C PRO A 11 -7.18 -57.75 -56.31
N MET A 12 -8.20 -58.57 -56.04
CA MET A 12 -9.09 -58.40 -54.89
C MET A 12 -8.64 -59.21 -53.66
N GLY A 13 -7.79 -60.23 -53.83
CA GLY A 13 -7.24 -61.04 -52.75
C GLY A 13 -6.19 -60.26 -51.92
N ASP A 14 -5.28 -59.60 -52.66
CA ASP A 14 -4.23 -58.81 -51.97
C ASP A 14 -4.77 -57.60 -51.21
N LEU A 15 -5.86 -56.99 -51.68
CA LEU A 15 -6.50 -55.88 -51.02
C LEU A 15 -7.18 -56.33 -49.70
N ILE A 16 -7.77 -57.55 -49.70
CA ILE A 16 -8.39 -58.11 -48.54
C ILE A 16 -7.34 -58.46 -47.43
N ASP A 17 -6.21 -58.98 -47.86
CA ASP A 17 -5.13 -59.32 -46.89
C ASP A 17 -4.44 -58.07 -46.37
N ILE A 18 -4.26 -57.02 -47.17
CA ILE A 18 -3.79 -55.71 -46.73
C ILE A 18 -4.78 -55.05 -45.76
N LEU A 19 -6.08 -55.11 -46.04
CA LEU A 19 -7.12 -54.60 -45.14
C LEU A 19 -7.23 -55.42 -43.86
N ARG A 20 -6.99 -56.73 -43.94
CA ARG A 20 -6.99 -57.61 -42.75
C ARG A 20 -5.77 -57.30 -41.85
N ASP A 21 -4.61 -57.10 -42.45
CA ASP A 21 -3.39 -56.75 -41.72
C ASP A 21 -3.50 -55.33 -41.08
N TYR A 22 -4.08 -54.38 -41.82
CA TYR A 22 -4.43 -53.05 -41.24
C TYR A 22 -5.45 -53.16 -40.14
N CYS A 23 -6.53 -53.93 -40.30
CA CYS A 23 -7.53 -54.13 -39.26
C CYS A 23 -6.97 -54.88 -38.04
N GLY A 24 -6.08 -55.87 -38.25
CA GLY A 24 -5.35 -56.55 -37.18
C GLY A 24 -4.43 -55.62 -36.40
N LYS A 25 -3.74 -54.74 -37.09
CA LYS A 25 -2.81 -53.80 -36.49
C LYS A 25 -3.51 -52.69 -35.69
N TYR A 26 -4.74 -52.31 -36.08
CA TYR A 26 -5.55 -51.34 -35.35
C TYR A 26 -6.52 -51.99 -34.35
N SER A 27 -6.80 -53.29 -34.46
CA SER A 27 -7.63 -54.01 -33.47
C SER A 27 -6.86 -54.40 -32.20
N LEU A 28 -5.53 -54.36 -32.21
CA LEU A 28 -4.68 -54.49 -31.02
C LEU A 28 -4.59 -53.22 -30.20
N PHE A 29 -5.17 -52.09 -30.70
CA PHE A 29 -5.33 -50.87 -29.93
C PHE A 29 -6.65 -50.89 -29.16
N THR A 30 -6.99 -52.01 -28.59
CA THR A 30 -8.27 -52.23 -27.88
C THR A 30 -8.14 -51.95 -26.39
N GLY A 31 -9.01 -51.09 -25.92
CA GLY A 31 -9.65 -51.11 -24.60
C GLY A 31 -8.80 -51.29 -23.32
N ARG A 32 -7.74 -52.06 -23.35
CA ARG A 32 -6.86 -52.30 -22.18
C ARG A 32 -5.87 -51.18 -21.92
N ASP A 33 -5.37 -50.56 -22.99
CA ASP A 33 -4.45 -49.42 -22.87
C ASP A 33 -5.16 -48.14 -22.44
N TRP A 34 -6.45 -48.00 -22.76
CA TRP A 34 -7.31 -46.93 -22.28
C TRP A 34 -7.57 -47.02 -20.77
N LYS A 35 -7.78 -48.25 -20.24
CA LYS A 35 -8.00 -48.47 -18.82
C LYS A 35 -6.71 -48.24 -18.03
N LYS A 36 -5.57 -48.73 -18.50
CA LYS A 36 -4.26 -48.52 -17.87
C LYS A 36 -3.84 -47.05 -17.90
N ARG A 37 -4.06 -46.31 -19.00
CA ARG A 37 -3.79 -44.86 -19.12
C ARG A 37 -4.72 -44.04 -18.24
N LYS A 38 -5.97 -44.49 -18.01
CA LYS A 38 -6.89 -43.84 -17.10
C LYS A 38 -6.54 -44.10 -15.65
N GLU A 39 -5.93 -45.22 -15.32
CA GLU A 39 -5.45 -45.55 -13.97
C GLU A 39 -4.11 -44.85 -13.64
N GLU A 40 -3.23 -44.65 -14.62
CA GLU A 40 -1.96 -43.96 -14.41
C GLU A 40 -2.12 -42.41 -14.35
N SER A 41 -3.21 -41.85 -14.88
CA SER A 41 -3.43 -40.38 -14.89
C SER A 41 -4.35 -39.88 -13.78
N VAL A 42 -4.94 -40.78 -12.96
CA VAL A 42 -5.69 -40.37 -11.78
C VAL A 42 -4.66 -40.15 -10.67
N MET A 43 -4.10 -38.95 -10.58
CA MET A 43 -3.39 -38.54 -9.37
C MET A 43 -4.22 -38.93 -8.17
N ASN A 44 -3.64 -39.70 -7.27
CA ASN A 44 -4.32 -40.19 -6.07
C ASN A 44 -5.04 -39.01 -5.42
N PRO A 45 -6.35 -39.03 -5.21
CA PRO A 45 -7.12 -37.88 -4.71
C PRO A 45 -6.51 -37.35 -3.40
N ILE A 46 -5.83 -38.17 -2.65
CA ILE A 46 -5.09 -37.79 -1.44
C ILE A 46 -3.94 -36.81 -1.80
N ILE A 47 -3.19 -37.08 -2.87
CA ILE A 47 -2.08 -36.22 -3.31
C ILE A 47 -2.61 -34.84 -3.75
N VAL A 48 -3.75 -34.81 -4.46
CA VAL A 48 -4.39 -33.56 -4.89
C VAL A 48 -4.82 -32.73 -3.66
N ILE A 49 -5.43 -33.39 -2.69
CA ILE A 49 -5.85 -32.73 -1.43
C ILE A 49 -4.63 -32.20 -0.66
N LEU A 50 -3.55 -32.97 -0.58
CA LEU A 50 -2.31 -32.52 0.10
C LEU A 50 -1.70 -31.30 -0.60
N ILE A 51 -1.63 -31.31 -1.93
CA ILE A 51 -1.13 -30.15 -2.71
C ILE A 51 -2.03 -28.93 -2.48
N ALA A 52 -3.35 -29.09 -2.54
CA ALA A 52 -4.29 -28.01 -2.29
C ALA A 52 -4.13 -27.44 -0.87
N ALA A 53 -3.98 -28.30 0.13
CA ALA A 53 -3.74 -27.89 1.52
C ALA A 53 -2.45 -27.10 1.68
N LEU A 54 -1.36 -27.52 1.03
CA LEU A 54 -0.07 -26.80 1.02
C LEU A 54 -0.19 -25.43 0.35
N VAL A 55 -0.90 -25.32 -0.78
CA VAL A 55 -1.14 -24.05 -1.48
C VAL A 55 -1.94 -23.09 -0.60
N ILE A 56 -3.00 -23.60 0.06
CA ILE A 56 -3.80 -22.77 0.99
C ILE A 56 -2.96 -22.34 2.19
N ALA A 57 -2.18 -23.23 2.79
CA ALA A 57 -1.29 -22.88 3.90
C ALA A 57 -0.28 -21.81 3.50
N PHE A 58 0.37 -21.96 2.35
CA PHE A 58 1.30 -20.97 1.82
C PHE A 58 0.61 -19.61 1.57
N TRP A 59 -0.58 -19.61 1.00
CA TRP A 59 -1.37 -18.41 0.79
C TRP A 59 -1.74 -17.72 2.11
N CYS A 60 -2.15 -18.49 3.14
CA CYS A 60 -2.44 -17.97 4.48
C CYS A 60 -1.23 -17.26 5.09
N VAL A 61 -0.07 -17.91 5.07
CA VAL A 61 1.20 -17.31 5.59
C VAL A 61 1.55 -16.03 4.85
N LYS A 62 1.48 -16.05 3.51
CA LYS A 62 1.76 -14.87 2.68
C LYS A 62 0.80 -13.70 3.00
N THR A 63 -0.49 -13.99 3.20
CA THR A 63 -1.52 -12.99 3.51
C THR A 63 -1.28 -12.38 4.89
N VAL A 64 -1.03 -13.19 5.91
CA VAL A 64 -0.75 -12.70 7.28
C VAL A 64 0.53 -11.85 7.32
N ASN A 65 1.59 -12.29 6.65
CA ASN A 65 2.83 -11.50 6.52
C ASN A 65 2.59 -10.19 5.75
N GLY A 66 1.67 -10.22 4.77
CA GLY A 66 1.23 -9.03 4.03
C GLY A 66 0.56 -7.99 4.94
N PHE A 67 -0.30 -8.41 5.87
CA PHE A 67 -0.89 -7.52 6.86
C PHE A 67 0.17 -6.91 7.78
N LYS A 68 1.10 -7.72 8.28
CA LYS A 68 2.17 -7.25 9.15
C LYS A 68 3.06 -6.21 8.48
N LYS A 69 3.41 -6.44 7.21
CA LYS A 69 4.17 -5.48 6.41
C LYS A 69 3.44 -4.13 6.25
N LYS A 70 2.13 -4.16 6.03
CA LYS A 70 1.32 -2.94 5.91
C LYS A 70 1.18 -2.21 7.26
N GLU A 71 1.03 -2.95 8.35
CA GLU A 71 1.00 -2.39 9.70
C GLU A 71 2.30 -1.66 10.05
N ILE A 72 3.45 -2.25 9.71
CA ILE A 72 4.76 -1.60 9.89
C ILE A 72 4.83 -0.29 9.08
N ARG A 73 4.35 -0.27 7.84
CA ARG A 73 4.33 0.96 7.03
C ARG A 73 3.45 2.06 7.62
N VAL A 74 2.33 1.70 8.26
CA VAL A 74 1.52 2.67 9.02
C VAL A 74 2.32 3.26 10.17
N GLN A 75 3.05 2.41 10.91
CA GLN A 75 3.90 2.86 12.02
C GLN A 75 5.05 3.77 11.55
N GLU A 76 5.70 3.42 10.44
CA GLU A 76 6.73 4.25 9.80
C GLU A 76 6.16 5.61 9.37
N GLY A 77 4.97 5.61 8.76
CA GLY A 77 4.29 6.84 8.38
C GLY A 77 3.96 7.72 9.59
N LEU A 78 3.49 7.13 10.70
CA LEU A 78 3.21 7.85 11.94
C LEU A 78 4.48 8.49 12.52
N SER A 79 5.57 7.74 12.58
CA SER A 79 6.87 8.26 13.01
C SER A 79 7.34 9.42 12.12
N GLY A 80 7.08 9.35 10.81
CA GLY A 80 7.36 10.45 9.88
C GLY A 80 6.58 11.73 10.22
N VAL A 81 5.33 11.60 10.63
CA VAL A 81 4.52 12.75 11.10
C VAL A 81 5.07 13.34 12.40
N GLU A 82 5.44 12.49 13.38
CA GLU A 82 6.06 12.94 14.66
C GLU A 82 7.34 13.76 14.40
N VAL A 83 8.21 13.27 13.51
CA VAL A 83 9.45 13.97 13.13
C VAL A 83 9.14 15.31 12.46
N ALA A 84 8.17 15.36 11.57
CA ALA A 84 7.78 16.59 10.88
C ALA A 84 7.17 17.63 11.82
N LEU A 85 6.33 17.20 12.79
CA LEU A 85 5.80 18.06 13.85
C LEU A 85 6.91 18.63 14.72
N THR A 86 7.87 17.79 15.13
CA THR A 86 9.03 18.22 15.94
C THR A 86 9.82 19.28 15.17
N LYS A 87 10.15 19.05 13.90
CA LYS A 87 10.86 20.02 13.05
C LYS A 87 10.12 21.35 13.00
N ARG A 88 8.79 21.31 12.85
CA ARG A 88 7.97 22.52 12.80
C ARG A 88 7.99 23.28 14.13
N CYS A 89 7.87 22.58 15.25
CA CYS A 89 7.96 23.15 16.59
C CYS A 89 9.33 23.83 16.82
N ASP A 90 10.42 23.17 16.42
CA ASP A 90 11.79 23.71 16.53
C ASP A 90 11.96 24.99 15.71
N MET A 91 11.40 25.05 14.50
CA MET A 91 11.44 26.24 13.65
C MET A 91 10.66 27.41 14.27
N LEU A 92 9.46 27.14 14.81
CA LEU A 92 8.67 28.16 15.51
C LEU A 92 9.39 28.66 16.78
N THR A 93 10.00 27.76 17.55
CA THR A 93 10.78 28.13 18.73
C THR A 93 11.96 29.06 18.36
N LYS A 94 12.74 28.69 17.33
CA LYS A 94 13.84 29.53 16.83
C LYS A 94 13.36 30.90 16.36
N MET A 95 12.22 30.95 15.66
CA MET A 95 11.62 32.21 15.23
C MET A 95 11.24 33.11 16.41
N LEU A 96 10.59 32.53 17.42
CA LEU A 96 10.24 33.24 18.65
C LEU A 96 11.48 33.76 19.40
N ASP A 97 12.52 32.92 19.52
CA ASP A 97 13.77 33.30 20.20
C ASP A 97 14.48 34.44 19.47
N THR A 98 14.51 34.40 18.12
CA THR A 98 15.07 35.50 17.32
C THR A 98 14.27 36.79 17.50
N ALA A 99 12.95 36.71 17.58
CA ALA A 99 12.08 37.86 17.72
C ALA A 99 12.12 38.51 19.12
N LYS A 100 12.54 37.80 20.17
CA LYS A 100 12.58 38.33 21.54
C LYS A 100 13.36 39.64 21.67
N GLY A 101 14.42 39.80 20.88
CA GLY A 101 15.21 41.02 20.88
C GLY A 101 14.49 42.24 20.27
N TYR A 102 13.52 42.05 19.43
CA TYR A 102 12.75 43.08 18.73
C TYR A 102 11.39 43.35 19.35
N MET A 103 10.79 42.29 19.93
CA MET A 103 9.38 42.24 20.41
C MET A 103 9.29 41.97 21.92
N ALA A 104 10.16 42.58 22.74
CA ALA A 104 10.28 42.30 24.18
C ALA A 104 8.98 42.56 24.97
N HIS A 105 8.07 43.38 24.45
CA HIS A 105 6.80 43.74 25.11
C HIS A 105 5.68 42.71 24.86
N GLU A 106 5.84 41.78 23.90
CA GLU A 106 4.81 40.80 23.52
C GLU A 106 4.87 39.52 24.36
N ARG A 107 4.74 39.67 25.68
CA ARG A 107 4.90 38.57 26.65
C ARG A 107 3.95 37.39 26.42
N GLU A 108 2.72 37.64 26.01
CA GLU A 108 1.73 36.60 25.73
C GLU A 108 2.12 35.68 24.55
N LEU A 109 2.80 36.23 23.56
CA LEU A 109 3.27 35.47 22.41
C LEU A 109 4.32 34.43 22.84
N PHE A 110 5.22 34.84 23.74
CA PHE A 110 6.32 34.00 24.23
C PHE A 110 5.97 33.07 25.38
N ALA A 111 4.79 33.27 26.04
CA ALA A 111 4.34 32.45 27.15
C ALA A 111 3.77 31.08 26.71
N LYS A 112 3.40 30.92 25.44
CA LYS A 112 2.84 29.66 24.92
C LYS A 112 3.94 28.67 24.61
N VAL A 113 4.02 27.62 25.42
CA VAL A 113 4.88 26.46 25.17
C VAL A 113 4.03 25.36 24.54
N ILE A 114 4.47 24.89 23.37
CA ILE A 114 3.85 23.73 22.72
C ILE A 114 4.66 22.51 23.12
N GLU A 115 4.04 21.63 23.89
CA GLU A 115 4.67 20.38 24.31
C GLU A 115 4.38 19.26 23.31
N LEU A 116 5.43 18.73 22.69
CA LEU A 116 5.38 17.53 21.89
C LEU A 116 5.95 16.37 22.70
N ARG A 117 5.16 15.30 22.82
CA ARG A 117 5.56 14.06 23.51
C ARG A 117 5.59 12.89 22.50
N ARG A 118 6.50 11.94 22.72
CA ARG A 118 6.51 10.70 21.96
C ARG A 118 5.25 9.88 22.27
N GLY A 119 4.70 9.26 21.23
CA GLY A 119 3.52 8.40 21.37
C GLY A 119 2.20 9.15 21.57
N MET A 120 2.14 10.40 21.11
CA MET A 120 0.89 11.16 21.05
C MET A 120 -0.12 10.44 20.16
N SER A 121 -1.39 10.49 20.55
CA SER A 121 -2.50 10.08 19.69
C SER A 121 -2.64 11.01 18.48
N ILE A 122 -3.35 10.55 17.45
CA ILE A 122 -3.63 11.38 16.26
C ILE A 122 -4.38 12.65 16.63
N ALA A 123 -5.30 12.59 17.61
CA ALA A 123 -6.02 13.75 18.11
C ALA A 123 -5.07 14.77 18.76
N GLU A 124 -4.18 14.33 19.66
CA GLU A 124 -3.17 15.20 20.30
C GLU A 124 -2.21 15.82 19.28
N MET A 125 -1.80 15.09 18.24
CA MET A 125 -0.97 15.63 17.15
C MET A 125 -1.70 16.69 16.33
N ASN A 126 -3.00 16.51 16.08
CA ASN A 126 -3.83 17.51 15.41
C ASN A 126 -3.99 18.77 16.28
N ASP A 127 -4.21 18.62 17.57
CA ASP A 127 -4.31 19.76 18.50
C ASP A 127 -2.98 20.53 18.58
N ALA A 128 -1.85 19.83 18.67
CA ALA A 128 -0.54 20.47 18.64
C ALA A 128 -0.32 21.24 17.33
N GLN A 129 -0.74 20.69 16.19
CA GLN A 129 -0.66 21.38 14.91
C GLN A 129 -1.52 22.66 14.90
N GLN A 130 -2.77 22.61 15.39
CA GLN A 130 -3.63 23.79 15.47
C GLN A 130 -3.04 24.87 16.36
N GLN A 131 -2.42 24.49 17.47
CA GLN A 131 -1.72 25.43 18.36
C GLN A 131 -0.53 26.09 17.63
N MET A 132 0.26 25.34 16.86
CA MET A 132 1.35 25.88 16.04
C MET A 132 0.83 26.83 14.96
N ASP A 133 -0.28 26.50 14.30
CA ASP A 133 -0.91 27.36 13.30
C ASP A 133 -1.37 28.69 13.91
N ALA A 134 -2.05 28.63 15.05
CA ALA A 134 -2.53 29.81 15.77
C ALA A 134 -1.36 30.68 16.27
N LEU A 135 -0.29 30.06 16.79
CA LEU A 135 0.89 30.76 17.25
C LEU A 135 1.63 31.45 16.09
N SER A 136 1.80 30.73 14.98
CA SER A 136 2.43 31.26 13.76
C SER A 136 1.64 32.45 13.19
N GLY A 137 0.31 32.33 13.10
CA GLY A 137 -0.55 33.41 12.63
C GLY A 137 -0.46 34.67 13.51
N LYS A 138 -0.53 34.50 14.84
CA LYS A 138 -0.36 35.61 15.79
C LYS A 138 1.03 36.26 15.67
N PHE A 139 2.06 35.44 15.59
CA PHE A 139 3.43 35.94 15.41
C PHE A 139 3.58 36.81 14.18
N PHE A 140 3.11 36.36 13.00
CA PHE A 140 3.20 37.11 11.77
C PHE A 140 2.39 38.42 11.83
N ALA A 141 1.20 38.40 12.43
CA ALA A 141 0.38 39.60 12.62
C ALA A 141 1.09 40.66 13.48
N VAL A 142 1.71 40.23 14.59
CA VAL A 142 2.45 41.15 15.47
C VAL A 142 3.73 41.63 14.79
N ALA A 143 4.44 40.78 14.04
CA ALA A 143 5.67 41.14 13.32
C ALA A 143 5.46 42.22 12.28
N GLU A 144 4.25 42.50 11.82
CA GLU A 144 3.92 43.62 10.93
C GLU A 144 4.21 44.98 11.57
N GLY A 145 4.12 45.07 12.91
CA GLY A 145 4.45 46.26 13.67
C GLY A 145 5.95 46.50 13.89
N TYR A 146 6.83 45.58 13.45
CA TYR A 146 8.28 45.63 13.70
C TYR A 146 9.06 45.57 12.37
N PRO A 147 9.22 46.70 11.65
CA PRO A 147 9.87 46.74 10.33
C PRO A 147 11.33 46.24 10.33
N GLU A 148 12.05 46.48 11.45
CA GLU A 148 13.46 46.07 11.61
C GLU A 148 13.58 44.53 11.64
N LEU A 149 12.66 43.86 12.33
CA LEU A 149 12.59 42.41 12.34
C LEU A 149 12.28 41.85 10.93
N ARG A 150 11.27 42.41 10.27
CA ARG A 150 10.82 41.94 8.93
C ARG A 150 11.89 42.13 7.84
N SER A 151 12.72 43.15 7.95
CA SER A 151 13.80 43.42 7.02
C SER A 151 15.06 42.59 7.24
N SER A 152 15.12 41.83 8.35
CA SER A 152 16.29 41.00 8.65
C SER A 152 16.34 39.75 7.78
N ASP A 153 17.54 39.38 7.29
CA ASP A 153 17.77 38.16 6.53
C ASP A 153 17.42 36.90 7.34
N VAL A 154 17.70 36.95 8.64
CA VAL A 154 17.38 35.84 9.57
C VAL A 154 15.88 35.57 9.65
N PHE A 155 15.06 36.64 9.68
CA PHE A 155 13.61 36.50 9.67
C PHE A 155 13.11 35.87 8.35
N ALA A 156 13.65 36.31 7.22
CA ALA A 156 13.31 35.77 5.91
C ALA A 156 13.71 34.29 5.79
N GLU A 157 14.84 33.88 6.38
CA GLU A 157 15.28 32.48 6.42
C GLU A 157 14.37 31.62 7.29
N LEU A 158 14.04 32.10 8.51
CA LEU A 158 13.13 31.39 9.42
C LEU A 158 11.73 31.24 8.83
N GLN A 159 11.23 32.27 8.15
CA GLN A 159 9.94 32.19 7.45
C GLN A 159 9.94 31.14 6.35
N ARG A 160 11.03 31.00 5.59
CA ARG A 160 11.20 29.90 4.62
C ARG A 160 11.24 28.56 5.32
N GLY A 161 12.02 28.42 6.40
CA GLY A 161 12.11 27.20 7.19
C GLY A 161 10.77 26.72 7.75
N ILE A 162 9.90 27.64 8.17
CA ILE A 162 8.53 27.30 8.63
C ILE A 162 7.67 26.78 7.47
N ARG A 163 7.73 27.43 6.31
CA ARG A 163 7.00 26.94 5.11
C ARG A 163 7.48 25.54 4.69
N ASP A 164 8.79 25.34 4.66
CA ASP A 164 9.36 24.02 4.35
C ASP A 164 8.93 22.96 5.36
N ALA A 165 8.91 23.30 6.65
CA ALA A 165 8.44 22.39 7.71
C ALA A 165 6.95 22.05 7.56
N GLU A 166 6.11 23.01 7.19
CA GLU A 166 4.70 22.79 6.88
C GLU A 166 4.50 21.87 5.67
N GLU A 167 5.22 22.10 4.58
CA GLU A 167 5.17 21.24 3.39
C GLU A 167 5.59 19.79 3.72
N HIS A 168 6.64 19.62 4.52
CA HIS A 168 7.08 18.32 5.01
C HIS A 168 6.01 17.63 5.86
N LEU A 169 5.35 18.37 6.76
CA LEU A 169 4.26 17.84 7.59
C LEU A 169 3.08 17.37 6.73
N GLN A 170 2.68 18.18 5.75
CA GLN A 170 1.59 17.82 4.83
C GLN A 170 1.95 16.59 3.97
N ALA A 171 3.21 16.46 3.56
CA ALA A 171 3.69 15.29 2.83
C ALA A 171 3.67 14.03 3.72
N ALA A 172 4.15 14.13 4.97
CA ALA A 172 4.14 13.04 5.93
C ALA A 172 2.72 12.56 6.24
N ARG A 173 1.77 13.48 6.44
CA ARG A 173 0.34 13.15 6.66
C ARG A 173 -0.27 12.42 5.45
N ARG A 174 0.01 12.86 4.23
CA ARG A 174 -0.44 12.16 3.01
C ARG A 174 0.12 10.74 2.93
N LEU A 175 1.40 10.56 3.24
CA LEU A 175 2.05 9.24 3.24
C LEU A 175 1.46 8.31 4.29
N TYR A 176 1.25 8.81 5.52
CA TYR A 176 0.58 8.09 6.58
C TYR A 176 -0.83 7.65 6.15
N ASN A 177 -1.66 8.57 5.68
CA ASN A 177 -3.04 8.28 5.26
C ASN A 177 -3.07 7.27 4.10
N SER A 178 -2.14 7.34 3.16
CA SER A 178 -1.99 6.34 2.10
C SER A 178 -1.67 4.95 2.67
N SER A 179 -0.79 4.87 3.66
CA SER A 179 -0.44 3.62 4.35
C SER A 179 -1.63 3.05 5.12
N VAL A 180 -2.41 3.91 5.81
CA VAL A 180 -3.65 3.53 6.50
C VAL A 180 -4.68 3.00 5.50
N THR A 181 -4.88 3.67 4.37
CA THR A 181 -5.77 3.19 3.30
C THR A 181 -5.37 1.80 2.85
N ALA A 182 -4.09 1.58 2.55
CA ALA A 182 -3.58 0.29 2.09
C ALA A 182 -3.74 -0.82 3.15
N TYR A 183 -3.60 -0.50 4.44
CA TYR A 183 -3.81 -1.43 5.54
C TYR A 183 -5.30 -1.74 5.74
N ASN A 184 -6.14 -0.71 5.87
CA ASN A 184 -7.57 -0.86 6.11
C ASN A 184 -8.25 -1.61 4.95
N THR A 185 -7.89 -1.31 3.71
CA THR A 185 -8.36 -2.04 2.53
C THR A 185 -7.97 -3.52 2.61
N ALA A 186 -6.71 -3.83 2.94
CA ALA A 186 -6.25 -5.21 2.99
C ALA A 186 -7.00 -6.07 4.02
N ILE A 187 -7.32 -5.53 5.20
CA ILE A 187 -8.08 -6.26 6.23
C ILE A 187 -9.57 -6.35 5.93
N ALA A 188 -10.11 -5.48 5.07
CA ALA A 188 -11.53 -5.44 4.71
C ALA A 188 -11.89 -6.32 3.51
N MET A 189 -10.94 -6.57 2.59
CA MET A 189 -11.21 -7.27 1.33
C MET A 189 -11.23 -8.79 1.49
N PHE A 190 -12.21 -9.43 0.84
CA PHE A 190 -12.26 -10.88 0.69
C PHE A 190 -11.20 -11.36 -0.33
N PRO A 191 -10.56 -12.54 -0.16
CA PRO A 191 -10.72 -13.49 0.95
C PRO A 191 -9.85 -13.20 2.18
N ALA A 192 -8.98 -12.20 2.12
CA ALA A 192 -8.02 -11.84 3.17
C ALA A 192 -8.70 -11.48 4.51
N LYS A 193 -9.92 -10.93 4.46
CA LYS A 193 -10.76 -10.61 5.63
C LYS A 193 -10.93 -11.80 6.59
N LEU A 194 -11.01 -13.03 6.08
CA LEU A 194 -11.12 -14.23 6.90
C LEU A 194 -9.91 -14.44 7.82
N LEU A 195 -8.74 -13.97 7.38
CA LEU A 195 -7.47 -14.07 8.11
C LEU A 195 -7.14 -12.80 8.91
N ALA A 196 -7.94 -11.75 8.76
CA ALA A 196 -7.72 -10.49 9.47
C ALA A 196 -7.91 -10.63 10.99
N GLY A 197 -8.77 -11.56 11.44
CA GLY A 197 -9.03 -11.83 12.86
C GLY A 197 -9.54 -10.59 13.59
N SER A 198 -8.92 -10.25 14.72
CA SER A 198 -9.28 -9.12 15.58
C SER A 198 -8.60 -7.79 15.17
N ARG A 199 -7.99 -7.70 13.99
CA ARG A 199 -7.32 -6.47 13.53
C ARG A 199 -8.34 -5.37 13.31
N GLN A 200 -8.08 -4.20 13.96
CA GLN A 200 -8.93 -3.03 13.85
C GLN A 200 -8.41 -2.09 12.75
N PRO A 201 -9.31 -1.39 12.06
CA PRO A 201 -8.93 -0.30 11.16
C PRO A 201 -8.13 0.77 11.90
N LYS A 202 -7.13 1.35 11.24
CA LYS A 202 -6.37 2.48 11.75
C LYS A 202 -7.06 3.78 11.38
N GLU A 203 -6.91 4.78 12.25
CA GLU A 203 -7.47 6.11 12.08
C GLU A 203 -6.67 6.95 11.06
N PHE A 204 -7.36 7.86 10.40
CA PHE A 204 -6.74 8.81 9.46
C PHE A 204 -6.46 10.14 10.16
N PHE A 205 -5.40 10.82 9.75
CA PHE A 205 -5.31 12.25 10.01
C PHE A 205 -6.42 12.96 9.24
N ALA A 206 -7.31 13.66 9.94
CA ALA A 206 -8.36 14.43 9.32
C ALA A 206 -7.76 15.61 8.52
N ALA A 207 -8.37 15.96 7.40
CA ALA A 207 -8.09 17.24 6.75
C ALA A 207 -8.63 18.37 7.64
N ASP A 208 -7.87 19.48 7.75
CA ASP A 208 -8.28 20.64 8.54
C ASP A 208 -9.70 21.08 8.18
N ALA A 209 -10.57 21.15 9.20
CA ALA A 209 -11.96 21.57 9.01
C ALA A 209 -12.03 22.99 8.43
N SER A 210 -11.09 23.87 8.80
CA SER A 210 -10.99 25.24 8.29
C SER A 210 -10.70 25.32 6.77
N LYS A 211 -10.08 24.30 6.18
CA LYS A 211 -9.82 24.22 4.73
C LYS A 211 -10.96 23.55 3.94
N ARG A 212 -12.02 23.09 4.64
CA ARG A 212 -13.22 22.50 4.02
C ARG A 212 -14.35 23.51 3.83
N GLU A 213 -14.26 24.69 4.46
CA GLU A 213 -15.23 25.75 4.18
C GLU A 213 -15.02 26.25 2.76
N ASP A 214 -16.06 26.14 1.95
CA ASP A 214 -16.09 26.64 0.58
C ASP A 214 -15.72 28.13 0.59
N VAL A 215 -14.61 28.44 -0.05
CA VAL A 215 -14.24 29.84 -0.33
C VAL A 215 -15.36 30.38 -1.25
N LYS A 216 -16.32 31.09 -0.69
CA LYS A 216 -17.29 31.83 -1.47
C LYS A 216 -16.53 32.92 -2.25
N MET A 217 -16.18 32.61 -3.48
CA MET A 217 -15.69 33.63 -4.41
C MET A 217 -16.87 34.50 -4.80
N THR A 218 -16.97 35.68 -4.21
CA THR A 218 -17.81 36.78 -4.70
C THR A 218 -17.01 37.49 -5.78
N PHE A 219 -17.47 37.37 -7.02
CA PHE A 219 -16.97 38.14 -8.16
C PHE A 219 -17.69 39.51 -8.19
#